data_46e6a77b5fb13c4408a12e55f71769c7
#
_entry.id   46e6a77b5fb13c4408a12e55f71769c7
#
_cell.length_a   1.000
_cell.length_b   1.000
_cell.length_c   1.000
_cell.angle_alpha   90.00
_cell.angle_beta   90.00
_cell.angle_gamma   90.00
#
_symmetry.space_group_name_H-M   'P 1'
#
loop_
_entity.id
_entity.type
_entity.pdbx_description
1 polymer ?
#
loop_
_entity_poly.entity_id
_entity_poly.type
_entity_poly.pdbx_seq_one_letter_code
_entity_poly.pdbx_strand_id
1 'polypeptide(L)'
;MSNNSYFGGIAAGLKTLATGMKVTMKEYFTPKSTEQYPENRKTTLHVSPRFRGRLVFVRDENEAYKCVGCTLCEKSCPNDTIKIQTEMVEDPETGKKKRKLVDYQYDLGDCMFCELCVNACNFGAIKFVNDFENAVFDRNKLVMHLDKEVYKG
;
A
#
# COMPACT_ATOMS: atom_id res chain seq x y z
N MET A 1 -56.83 -1.67 -26.02
CA MET A 1 -57.05 -0.72 -24.90
C MET A 1 -57.68 -1.54 -23.79
N SER A 2 -56.92 -1.95 -22.79
CA SER A 2 -57.41 -2.76 -21.66
C SER A 2 -58.21 -1.87 -20.73
N ASN A 3 -59.49 -2.20 -20.53
CA ASN A 3 -60.34 -1.63 -19.49
C ASN A 3 -59.77 -1.97 -18.10
N ASN A 4 -58.75 -1.22 -17.64
CA ASN A 4 -58.37 -1.29 -16.25
C ASN A 4 -59.43 -0.54 -15.45
N SER A 5 -60.33 -1.31 -14.81
CA SER A 5 -61.23 -0.79 -13.81
C SER A 5 -60.42 0.02 -12.80
N TYR A 6 -60.92 1.19 -12.37
CA TYR A 6 -60.31 2.08 -11.39
C TYR A 6 -59.72 1.31 -10.17
N PHE A 7 -60.49 0.39 -9.64
CA PHE A 7 -60.10 -0.47 -8.54
C PHE A 7 -58.99 -1.46 -8.90
N GLY A 8 -58.92 -1.94 -10.15
CA GLY A 8 -57.82 -2.77 -10.65
C GLY A 8 -56.50 -2.01 -10.70
N GLY A 9 -56.54 -0.74 -11.06
CA GLY A 9 -55.36 0.15 -11.05
C GLY A 9 -54.82 0.39 -9.63
N ILE A 10 -55.71 0.62 -8.67
CA ILE A 10 -55.33 0.78 -7.24
C ILE A 10 -54.73 -0.51 -6.71
N ALA A 11 -55.33 -1.66 -6.96
CA ALA A 11 -54.79 -2.95 -6.49
C ALA A 11 -53.41 -3.25 -7.11
N ALA A 12 -53.19 -2.95 -8.37
CA ALA A 12 -51.89 -3.07 -9.03
C ALA A 12 -50.85 -2.13 -8.42
N GLY A 13 -51.20 -0.88 -8.12
CA GLY A 13 -50.36 0.08 -7.43
C GLY A 13 -49.93 -0.38 -6.03
N LEU A 14 -50.89 -0.85 -5.23
CA LEU A 14 -50.60 -1.39 -3.89
C LEU A 14 -49.69 -2.62 -3.93
N LYS A 15 -49.90 -3.51 -4.89
CA LYS A 15 -49.05 -4.68 -5.11
C LYS A 15 -47.61 -4.28 -5.44
N THR A 16 -47.46 -3.27 -6.32
CA THR A 16 -46.12 -2.76 -6.70
C THR A 16 -45.41 -2.15 -5.53
N LEU A 17 -46.09 -1.34 -4.73
CA LEU A 17 -45.57 -0.77 -3.48
C LEU A 17 -45.16 -1.86 -2.49
N ALA A 18 -45.99 -2.85 -2.26
CA ALA A 18 -45.66 -3.98 -1.38
C ALA A 18 -44.45 -4.77 -1.87
N THR A 19 -44.34 -4.96 -3.19
CA THR A 19 -43.17 -5.63 -3.77
C THR A 19 -41.88 -4.81 -3.55
N GLY A 20 -41.93 -3.50 -3.77
CA GLY A 20 -40.79 -2.61 -3.51
C GLY A 20 -40.36 -2.63 -2.02
N MET A 21 -41.34 -2.51 -1.11
CA MET A 21 -41.05 -2.60 0.32
C MET A 21 -40.47 -3.95 0.74
N LYS A 22 -40.92 -5.05 0.15
CA LYS A 22 -40.37 -6.38 0.42
C LYS A 22 -38.89 -6.47 0.04
N VAL A 23 -38.50 -5.90 -1.08
CA VAL A 23 -37.09 -5.88 -1.52
C VAL A 23 -36.23 -5.07 -0.56
N THR A 24 -36.64 -3.86 -0.22
CA THR A 24 -35.90 -3.02 0.72
C THR A 24 -35.80 -3.63 2.12
N MET A 25 -36.88 -4.28 2.59
CA MET A 25 -36.89 -4.98 3.86
C MET A 25 -35.93 -6.17 3.87
N LYS A 26 -35.86 -6.92 2.76
CA LYS A 26 -34.89 -8.00 2.60
C LYS A 26 -33.46 -7.48 2.71
N GLU A 27 -33.12 -6.39 2.00
CA GLU A 27 -31.80 -5.78 2.07
C GLU A 27 -31.47 -5.22 3.46
N TYR A 28 -32.45 -4.71 4.18
CA TYR A 28 -32.27 -4.22 5.55
C TYR A 28 -31.80 -5.32 6.50
N PHE A 29 -32.28 -6.56 6.35
CA PHE A 29 -31.87 -7.72 7.15
C PHE A 29 -30.68 -8.49 6.60
N THR A 30 -30.19 -8.11 5.41
CA THR A 30 -28.98 -8.75 4.85
C THR A 30 -27.74 -8.35 5.67
N PRO A 31 -26.84 -9.31 5.97
CA PRO A 31 -25.59 -8.99 6.67
C PRO A 31 -24.79 -7.91 5.93
N LYS A 32 -24.30 -6.94 6.68
CA LYS A 32 -23.53 -5.83 6.12
C LYS A 32 -22.19 -6.33 5.58
N SER A 33 -21.84 -5.95 4.34
CA SER A 33 -20.57 -6.26 3.71
C SER A 33 -19.49 -5.19 3.94
N THR A 34 -19.84 -4.09 4.61
CA THR A 34 -18.90 -2.99 4.90
C THR A 34 -17.93 -3.38 6.00
N GLU A 35 -16.65 -3.13 5.77
CA GLU A 35 -15.62 -3.23 6.79
C GLU A 35 -15.62 -1.98 7.67
N GLN A 36 -15.63 -2.17 8.98
CA GLN A 36 -15.66 -1.06 9.94
C GLN A 36 -14.23 -0.73 10.39
N TYR A 37 -13.52 -0.05 9.53
CA TYR A 37 -12.20 0.49 9.88
C TYR A 37 -12.39 1.81 10.68
N PRO A 38 -11.64 2.05 11.77
CA PRO A 38 -10.46 1.29 12.25
C PRO A 38 -10.75 0.18 13.28
N GLU A 39 -12.00 -0.07 13.63
CA GLU A 39 -12.37 -1.00 14.71
C GLU A 39 -11.95 -2.45 14.41
N ASN A 40 -12.03 -2.85 13.14
CA ASN A 40 -11.69 -4.21 12.69
C ASN A 40 -10.20 -4.42 12.42
N ARG A 41 -9.34 -3.41 12.63
CA ARG A 41 -7.89 -3.42 12.32
C ARG A 41 -7.16 -4.68 12.80
N LYS A 42 -7.50 -5.17 14.00
CA LYS A 42 -6.83 -6.31 14.63
C LYS A 42 -7.59 -7.65 14.47
N THR A 43 -8.77 -7.63 13.87
CA THR A 43 -9.66 -8.79 13.87
C THR A 43 -9.96 -9.31 12.48
N THR A 44 -10.65 -8.54 11.66
CA THR A 44 -11.21 -8.99 10.38
C THR A 44 -10.67 -8.23 9.16
N LEU A 45 -9.81 -7.23 9.36
CA LEU A 45 -9.26 -6.45 8.27
C LEU A 45 -8.41 -7.35 7.36
N HIS A 46 -8.84 -7.46 6.11
CA HIS A 46 -8.12 -8.21 5.09
C HIS A 46 -7.32 -7.28 4.18
N VAL A 47 -6.00 -7.31 4.32
CA VAL A 47 -5.09 -6.61 3.39
C VAL A 47 -4.58 -7.61 2.36
N SER A 48 -4.75 -7.32 1.08
CA SER A 48 -4.29 -8.20 0.00
C SER A 48 -2.78 -8.46 0.12
N PRO A 49 -2.30 -9.71 -0.08
CA PRO A 49 -0.85 -10.01 -0.08
C PRO A 49 -0.04 -9.24 -1.13
N ARG A 50 -0.72 -8.76 -2.19
CA ARG A 50 -0.10 -7.94 -3.25
C ARG A 50 -0.20 -6.44 -2.98
N PHE A 51 -0.70 -6.04 -1.82
CA PHE A 51 -0.79 -4.63 -1.47
C PHE A 51 0.61 -4.03 -1.30
N ARG A 52 0.82 -2.85 -1.85
CA ARG A 52 2.08 -2.11 -1.81
C ARG A 52 1.92 -0.90 -0.92
N GLY A 53 2.16 -1.07 0.37
CA GLY A 53 1.96 -0.02 1.36
C GLY A 53 3.16 0.92 1.46
N ARG A 54 4.32 0.42 1.83
CA ARG A 54 5.54 1.24 1.85
C ARG A 54 6.77 0.41 1.52
N LEU A 55 7.81 1.09 1.04
CA LEU A 55 9.10 0.50 0.72
C LEU A 55 9.94 0.32 1.99
N VAL A 56 10.57 -0.85 2.13
CA VAL A 56 11.48 -1.15 3.25
C VAL A 56 12.71 -1.90 2.75
N PHE A 57 13.81 -1.83 3.50
CA PHE A 57 14.95 -2.70 3.28
C PHE A 57 14.68 -4.13 3.75
N VAL A 58 15.12 -5.10 2.94
CA VAL A 58 15.24 -6.49 3.36
C VAL A 58 16.52 -6.60 4.18
N ARG A 59 16.38 -6.98 5.44
CA ARG A 59 17.49 -7.20 6.36
C ARG A 59 17.70 -8.68 6.58
N ASP A 60 18.94 -9.07 6.77
CA ASP A 60 19.31 -10.43 7.16
C ASP A 60 19.14 -10.61 8.67
N GLU A 61 19.36 -11.84 9.17
CA GLU A 61 19.27 -12.19 10.60
C GLU A 61 20.18 -11.34 11.51
N ASN A 62 21.25 -10.79 10.95
CA ASN A 62 22.18 -9.88 11.64
C ASN A 62 21.81 -8.39 11.49
N GLU A 63 20.56 -8.08 11.11
CA GLU A 63 20.08 -6.71 10.85
C GLU A 63 20.80 -5.97 9.70
N ALA A 64 21.72 -6.62 9.01
CA ALA A 64 22.42 -6.05 7.88
C ALA A 64 21.51 -5.96 6.65
N TYR A 65 21.53 -4.84 5.95
CA TYR A 65 20.79 -4.67 4.69
C TYR A 65 21.63 -5.15 3.50
N LYS A 66 20.95 -5.72 2.49
CA LYS A 66 21.59 -6.28 1.27
C LYS A 66 21.97 -5.21 0.24
N CYS A 67 21.72 -3.94 0.52
CA CYS A 67 21.94 -2.86 -0.42
C CYS A 67 23.44 -2.56 -0.57
N VAL A 68 23.91 -2.53 -1.81
CA VAL A 68 25.30 -2.19 -2.18
C VAL A 68 25.46 -0.77 -2.74
N GLY A 69 24.40 0.05 -2.69
CA GLY A 69 24.45 1.43 -3.18
C GLY A 69 24.65 1.55 -4.69
N CYS A 70 24.11 0.63 -5.51
CA CYS A 70 24.28 0.64 -6.97
C CYS A 70 23.49 1.71 -7.72
N THR A 71 22.55 2.42 -7.06
CA THR A 71 21.69 3.50 -7.57
C THR A 71 20.71 3.10 -8.69
N LEU A 72 20.54 1.82 -9.01
CA LEU A 72 19.62 1.38 -10.06
C LEU A 72 18.16 1.71 -9.74
N CYS A 73 17.74 1.55 -8.48
CA CYS A 73 16.40 1.87 -8.04
C CYS A 73 16.07 3.38 -8.12
N GLU A 74 17.04 4.25 -7.85
CA GLU A 74 16.93 5.70 -8.06
C GLU A 74 16.68 6.03 -9.53
N LYS A 75 17.51 5.48 -10.44
CA LYS A 75 17.38 5.69 -11.88
C LYS A 75 16.11 5.11 -12.50
N SER A 76 15.54 4.08 -11.87
CA SER A 76 14.30 3.44 -12.34
C SER A 76 13.05 4.12 -11.81
N CYS A 77 13.17 5.08 -10.90
CA CYS A 77 12.04 5.78 -10.34
C CYS A 77 11.55 6.90 -11.26
N PRO A 78 10.31 6.82 -11.79
CA PRO A 78 9.80 7.86 -12.70
C PRO A 78 9.51 9.19 -12.01
N ASN A 79 9.23 9.17 -10.70
CA ASN A 79 8.93 10.35 -9.89
C ASN A 79 10.10 10.86 -9.08
N ASP A 80 11.28 10.26 -9.24
CA ASP A 80 12.50 10.70 -8.55
C ASP A 80 12.39 10.73 -7.01
N THR A 81 11.58 9.82 -6.47
CA THR A 81 11.26 9.74 -5.03
C THR A 81 12.36 9.08 -4.19
N ILE A 82 13.36 8.49 -4.85
CA ILE A 82 14.48 7.81 -4.21
C ILE A 82 15.75 8.60 -4.48
N LYS A 83 16.49 8.94 -3.42
CA LYS A 83 17.80 9.59 -3.48
C LYS A 83 18.81 8.77 -2.68
N ILE A 84 19.91 8.43 -3.33
CA ILE A 84 20.91 7.54 -2.75
C ILE A 84 22.25 8.26 -2.69
N GLN A 85 22.81 8.37 -1.48
CA GLN A 85 24.15 8.88 -1.26
C GLN A 85 25.09 7.70 -0.98
N THR A 86 26.19 7.65 -1.72
CA THR A 86 27.19 6.57 -1.56
C THR A 86 28.59 7.16 -1.47
N GLU A 87 29.43 6.52 -0.65
CA GLU A 87 30.85 6.83 -0.52
C GLU A 87 31.70 5.65 -0.99
N MET A 88 32.88 5.96 -1.51
CA MET A 88 33.88 4.97 -1.86
C MET A 88 34.77 4.71 -0.64
N VAL A 89 34.67 3.53 -0.06
CA VAL A 89 35.46 3.10 1.08
C VAL A 89 36.46 2.04 0.60
N GLU A 90 37.73 2.16 1.00
CA GLU A 90 38.74 1.14 0.74
C GLU A 90 38.62 0.05 1.81
N ASP A 91 38.44 -1.20 1.38
CA ASP A 91 38.46 -2.35 2.28
C ASP A 91 39.88 -2.54 2.83
N PRO A 92 40.06 -2.55 4.15
CA PRO A 92 41.39 -2.70 4.75
C PRO A 92 42.04 -4.07 4.49
N GLU A 93 41.23 -5.10 4.17
CA GLU A 93 41.71 -6.46 3.94
C GLU A 93 42.10 -6.73 2.47
N THR A 94 41.39 -6.09 1.51
CA THR A 94 41.59 -6.41 0.07
C THR A 94 42.13 -5.25 -0.74
N GLY A 95 42.23 -4.03 -0.18
CA GLY A 95 42.66 -2.81 -0.89
C GLY A 95 41.76 -2.40 -2.05
N LYS A 96 40.58 -3.02 -2.19
CA LYS A 96 39.61 -2.72 -3.26
C LYS A 96 38.64 -1.65 -2.80
N LYS A 97 38.39 -0.68 -3.67
CA LYS A 97 37.35 0.33 -3.44
C LYS A 97 35.97 -0.28 -3.55
N LYS A 98 35.23 -0.29 -2.46
CA LYS A 98 33.81 -0.70 -2.44
C LYS A 98 32.93 0.52 -2.23
N ARG A 99 31.77 0.50 -2.89
CA ARG A 99 30.72 1.49 -2.69
C ARG A 99 29.98 1.16 -1.39
N LYS A 100 29.92 2.11 -0.48
CA LYS A 100 29.15 1.99 0.78
C LYS A 100 27.97 2.95 0.73
N LEU A 101 26.79 2.47 1.12
CA LEU A 101 25.61 3.30 1.29
C LEU A 101 25.80 4.21 2.51
N VAL A 102 25.58 5.50 2.33
CA VAL A 102 25.63 6.52 3.39
C VAL A 102 24.24 6.92 3.82
N ASP A 103 23.36 7.18 2.84
CA ASP A 103 21.98 7.57 3.09
C ASP A 103 21.07 7.08 1.96
N TYR A 104 19.89 6.60 2.33
CA TYR A 104 18.86 6.18 1.40
C TYR A 104 17.56 6.90 1.73
N GLN A 105 17.35 8.01 1.08
CA GLN A 105 16.14 8.80 1.23
C GLN A 105 15.04 8.29 0.31
N TYR A 106 13.85 8.08 0.86
CA TYR A 106 12.65 7.67 0.15
C TYR A 106 11.48 8.58 0.50
N ASP A 107 10.91 9.23 -0.49
CA ASP A 107 9.72 10.07 -0.33
C ASP A 107 8.45 9.25 -0.60
N LEU A 108 7.79 8.80 0.48
CA LEU A 108 6.54 8.07 0.40
C LEU A 108 5.40 8.94 -0.18
N GLY A 109 5.43 10.25 0.05
CA GLY A 109 4.35 11.15 -0.34
C GLY A 109 4.22 11.35 -1.86
N ASP A 110 5.32 11.18 -2.60
CA ASP A 110 5.35 11.30 -4.06
C ASP A 110 5.46 9.94 -4.76
N CYS A 111 5.54 8.85 -3.98
CA CYS A 111 5.65 7.51 -4.52
C CYS A 111 4.32 7.04 -5.13
N MET A 112 4.35 6.54 -6.37
CA MET A 112 3.20 5.95 -7.06
C MET A 112 3.09 4.42 -6.92
N PHE A 113 3.87 3.81 -6.04
CA PHE A 113 3.83 2.37 -5.70
C PHE A 113 3.91 1.43 -6.93
N CYS A 114 4.61 1.84 -7.99
CA CYS A 114 4.70 1.12 -9.26
C CYS A 114 5.60 -0.12 -9.23
N GLU A 115 6.43 -0.28 -8.17
CA GLU A 115 7.35 -1.43 -7.97
C GLU A 115 8.55 -1.50 -8.94
N LEU A 116 8.76 -0.52 -9.82
CA LEU A 116 9.89 -0.50 -10.75
C LEU A 116 11.24 -0.54 -10.02
N CYS A 117 11.37 0.16 -8.91
CA CYS A 117 12.59 0.16 -8.08
C CYS A 117 12.91 -1.23 -7.49
N VAL A 118 11.88 -1.99 -7.07
CA VAL A 118 12.05 -3.36 -6.55
C VAL A 118 12.49 -4.29 -7.67
N ASN A 119 11.83 -4.22 -8.84
CA ASN A 119 12.18 -5.03 -10.01
C ASN A 119 13.57 -4.70 -10.57
N ALA A 120 14.03 -3.46 -10.45
CA ALA A 120 15.37 -3.05 -10.88
C ALA A 120 16.47 -3.48 -9.89
N CYS A 121 16.11 -3.92 -8.68
CA CYS A 121 17.08 -4.30 -7.65
C CYS A 121 17.56 -5.74 -7.82
N ASN A 122 18.74 -5.94 -8.44
CA ASN A 122 19.33 -7.26 -8.64
C ASN A 122 19.70 -7.99 -7.34
N PHE A 123 19.80 -7.27 -6.23
CA PHE A 123 20.18 -7.81 -4.92
C PHE A 123 18.97 -8.16 -4.03
N GLY A 124 17.73 -7.84 -4.48
CA GLY A 124 16.53 -8.02 -3.68
C GLY A 124 16.60 -7.27 -2.34
N ALA A 125 17.28 -6.10 -2.34
CA ALA A 125 17.55 -5.36 -1.12
C ALA A 125 16.34 -4.56 -0.60
N ILE A 126 15.34 -4.33 -1.43
CA ILE A 126 14.14 -3.56 -1.12
C ILE A 126 12.88 -4.35 -1.47
N LYS A 127 11.83 -4.16 -0.68
CA LYS A 127 10.51 -4.74 -0.95
C LYS A 127 9.40 -3.81 -0.46
N PHE A 128 8.19 -3.95 -1.02
CA PHE A 128 7.00 -3.35 -0.44
C PHE A 128 6.43 -4.24 0.67
N VAL A 129 5.92 -3.60 1.71
CA VAL A 129 5.18 -4.26 2.81
C VAL A 129 3.74 -3.79 2.83
N ASN A 130 2.89 -4.53 3.54
CA ASN A 130 1.45 -4.27 3.62
C ASN A 130 1.07 -3.17 4.63
N ASP A 131 2.05 -2.42 5.13
CA ASP A 131 1.82 -1.31 6.03
C ASP A 131 1.26 -0.11 5.27
N PHE A 132 0.03 0.27 5.55
CA PHE A 132 -0.68 1.35 4.87
C PHE A 132 -1.02 2.53 5.79
N GLU A 133 -0.74 2.42 7.09
CA GLU A 133 -1.05 3.47 8.05
C GLU A 133 0.06 4.51 8.14
N ASN A 134 0.27 5.22 7.05
CA ASN A 134 1.35 6.19 6.90
C ASN A 134 0.84 7.65 7.00
N ALA A 135 -0.35 7.87 7.56
CA ALA A 135 -0.89 9.21 7.73
C ALA A 135 -0.08 9.98 8.78
N VAL A 136 0.42 11.14 8.40
CA VAL A 136 1.23 12.02 9.25
C VAL A 136 0.70 13.45 9.20
N PHE A 137 0.96 14.23 10.25
CA PHE A 137 0.52 15.63 10.31
C PHE A 137 1.41 16.55 9.45
N ASP A 138 2.70 16.24 9.32
CA ASP A 138 3.67 17.03 8.56
C ASP A 138 4.17 16.21 7.35
N ARG A 139 4.09 16.81 6.15
CA ARG A 139 4.57 16.25 4.88
C ARG A 139 6.02 15.73 4.95
N ASN A 140 6.89 16.46 5.67
CA ASN A 140 8.30 16.10 5.78
C ASN A 140 8.53 14.74 6.48
N LYS A 141 7.58 14.26 7.28
CA LYS A 141 7.65 12.95 7.93
C LYS A 141 7.41 11.78 6.97
N LEU A 142 6.95 12.04 5.75
CA LEU A 142 6.84 11.04 4.69
C LEU A 142 8.16 10.83 3.95
N VAL A 143 9.15 11.68 4.18
CA VAL A 143 10.52 11.49 3.71
C VAL A 143 11.25 10.60 4.71
N MET A 144 11.48 9.36 4.33
CA MET A 144 12.04 8.32 5.17
C MET A 144 13.50 8.03 4.81
N HIS A 145 14.30 7.69 5.81
CA HIS A 145 15.68 7.23 5.64
C HIS A 145 15.75 5.73 5.92
N LEU A 146 15.65 4.91 4.87
CA LEU A 146 15.50 3.45 4.99
C LEU A 146 16.73 2.76 5.61
N ASP A 147 17.89 3.37 5.52
CA ASP A 147 19.13 2.89 6.16
C ASP A 147 19.08 2.99 7.69
N LYS A 148 18.38 4.02 8.22
CA LYS A 148 18.25 4.31 9.65
C LYS A 148 17.01 3.68 10.28
N GLU A 149 15.99 3.40 9.47
CA GLU A 149 14.74 2.85 9.95
C GLU A 149 14.74 1.32 9.89
N VAL A 150 14.45 0.68 11.03
CA VAL A 150 14.22 -0.76 11.11
C VAL A 150 12.72 -1.01 11.10
N TYR A 151 12.21 -1.60 10.02
CA TYR A 151 10.82 -2.04 9.98
C TYR A 151 10.64 -3.26 10.88
N LYS A 152 9.87 -3.10 11.94
CA LYS A 152 9.44 -4.18 12.83
C LYS A 152 8.01 -4.55 12.41
N GLY A 153 7.90 -5.46 11.43
CA GLY A 153 6.64 -6.01 10.91
C GLY A 153 5.93 -6.93 11.87
#